data_6b23280f06131f5a500b2b593e9c80e8
#
_entry.id   6b23280f06131f5a500b2b593e9c80e8
#
_cell.length_a   1.000
_cell.length_b   1.000
_cell.length_c   1.000
_cell.angle_alpha   90.00
_cell.angle_beta   90.00
_cell.angle_gamma   90.00
#
_symmetry.space_group_name_H-M   'P 1'
#
loop_
_entity.id
_entity.type
_entity.pdbx_description
1 polymer ?
#
loop_
_entity_poly.entity_id
_entity_poly.type
_entity_poly.pdbx_seq_one_letter_code
_entity_poly.pdbx_strand_id
1 'polypeptide(L)'
;MQIEENIRVALTGLRDHRLRSFLTMLGIIFGVASVIAMLSIGEGAKKQAIAKYKDLGVDNIIIRDKEFTDEQLEEVRAKFSQGLSMEDARSIHEIVPMVETVAPQAEKNITARYFDRSSKGKIVAITPAYSKILNYTTSDGIFINKAHYQQRSKVCVLGAAVADELFSYEEPVGK
;
A
#
# COMPACT_ATOMS: atom_id res chain seq x y z
N MET A 1 -36.47 -9.27 -52.68
CA MET A 1 -35.91 -10.19 -53.72
C MET A 1 -34.40 -10.03 -53.94
N GLN A 2 -33.89 -8.84 -54.26
CA GLN A 2 -32.40 -8.69 -54.48
C GLN A 2 -31.49 -9.01 -53.30
N ILE A 3 -31.90 -8.78 -52.07
CA ILE A 3 -31.07 -9.03 -50.87
C ILE A 3 -30.92 -10.52 -50.61
N GLU A 4 -31.96 -11.30 -50.76
CA GLU A 4 -31.91 -12.76 -50.55
C GLU A 4 -31.05 -13.45 -51.62
N GLU A 5 -31.10 -12.98 -52.85
CA GLU A 5 -30.32 -13.48 -53.98
C GLU A 5 -28.81 -13.16 -53.79
N ASN A 6 -28.50 -11.94 -53.37
CA ASN A 6 -27.15 -11.54 -53.04
C ASN A 6 -26.52 -12.34 -51.87
N ILE A 7 -27.33 -12.62 -50.82
CA ILE A 7 -26.89 -13.46 -49.68
C ILE A 7 -26.62 -14.90 -50.16
N ARG A 8 -27.47 -15.43 -51.03
CA ARG A 8 -27.33 -16.78 -51.54
C ARG A 8 -26.07 -16.94 -52.38
N VAL A 9 -25.79 -15.97 -53.27
CA VAL A 9 -24.58 -15.91 -54.09
C VAL A 9 -23.30 -15.80 -53.21
N ALA A 10 -23.36 -14.94 -52.18
CA ALA A 10 -22.25 -14.78 -51.24
C ALA A 10 -21.97 -16.07 -50.45
N LEU A 11 -22.98 -16.76 -50.00
CA LEU A 11 -22.88 -18.04 -49.28
C LEU A 11 -22.35 -19.16 -50.20
N THR A 12 -22.74 -19.17 -51.45
CA THR A 12 -22.22 -20.14 -52.46
C THR A 12 -20.77 -19.90 -52.73
N GLY A 13 -20.32 -18.65 -52.94
CA GLY A 13 -18.90 -18.29 -53.11
C GLY A 13 -18.02 -18.66 -51.93
N LEU A 14 -18.53 -18.52 -50.69
CA LEU A 14 -17.85 -18.97 -49.47
C LEU A 14 -17.70 -20.51 -49.44
N ARG A 15 -18.66 -21.23 -49.96
CA ARG A 15 -18.71 -22.70 -49.96
C ARG A 15 -17.81 -23.28 -51.04
N ASP A 16 -17.64 -22.63 -52.18
CA ASP A 16 -16.79 -23.06 -53.27
C ASP A 16 -15.28 -22.91 -52.97
N HIS A 17 -14.94 -21.92 -52.11
CA HIS A 17 -13.57 -21.66 -51.69
C HIS A 17 -13.39 -21.84 -50.17
N ARG A 18 -13.84 -22.93 -49.60
CA ARG A 18 -13.89 -23.19 -48.15
C ARG A 18 -12.57 -22.94 -47.43
N LEU A 19 -11.45 -23.40 -48.02
CA LEU A 19 -10.14 -23.26 -47.37
C LEU A 19 -9.71 -21.79 -47.27
N ARG A 20 -9.95 -20.98 -48.35
CA ARG A 20 -9.64 -19.54 -48.32
C ARG A 20 -10.51 -18.79 -47.31
N SER A 21 -11.81 -19.08 -47.33
CA SER A 21 -12.76 -18.45 -46.39
C SER A 21 -12.43 -18.79 -44.94
N PHE A 22 -12.05 -20.04 -44.68
CA PHE A 22 -11.64 -20.47 -43.34
C PHE A 22 -10.36 -19.77 -42.88
N LEU A 23 -9.33 -19.70 -43.74
CA LEU A 23 -8.07 -19.03 -43.42
C LEU A 23 -8.23 -17.52 -43.17
N THR A 24 -9.04 -16.86 -44.01
CA THR A 24 -9.29 -15.41 -43.82
C THR A 24 -10.09 -15.13 -42.56
N MET A 25 -11.12 -15.93 -42.25
CA MET A 25 -11.88 -15.81 -41.00
C MET A 25 -11.01 -16.09 -39.77
N LEU A 26 -10.16 -17.08 -39.83
CA LEU A 26 -9.23 -17.46 -38.77
C LEU A 26 -8.23 -16.32 -38.50
N GLY A 27 -7.73 -15.68 -39.56
CA GLY A 27 -6.86 -14.51 -39.47
C GLY A 27 -7.54 -13.32 -38.74
N ILE A 28 -8.80 -13.04 -39.07
CA ILE A 28 -9.57 -11.97 -38.42
C ILE A 28 -9.83 -12.30 -36.95
N ILE A 29 -10.23 -13.54 -36.67
CA ILE A 29 -10.48 -13.99 -35.30
C ILE A 29 -9.22 -13.86 -34.44
N PHE A 30 -8.10 -14.36 -34.91
CA PHE A 30 -6.84 -14.23 -34.17
C PHE A 30 -6.36 -12.79 -34.05
N GLY A 31 -6.54 -11.98 -35.10
CA GLY A 31 -6.23 -10.55 -35.04
C GLY A 31 -7.01 -9.83 -33.95
N VAL A 32 -8.31 -10.00 -33.91
CA VAL A 32 -9.18 -9.37 -32.87
C VAL A 32 -8.90 -9.97 -31.49
N ALA A 33 -8.78 -11.29 -31.39
CA ALA A 33 -8.52 -11.94 -30.11
C ALA A 33 -7.19 -11.50 -29.50
N SER A 34 -6.14 -11.32 -30.30
CA SER A 34 -4.83 -10.86 -29.81
C SER A 34 -4.90 -9.43 -29.23
N VAL A 35 -5.65 -8.53 -29.89
CA VAL A 35 -5.84 -7.15 -29.40
C VAL A 35 -6.62 -7.14 -28.08
N ILE A 36 -7.72 -7.92 -28.00
CA ILE A 36 -8.51 -8.03 -26.76
C ILE A 36 -7.67 -8.61 -25.62
N ALA A 37 -6.89 -9.65 -25.89
CA ALA A 37 -6.01 -10.27 -24.90
C ALA A 37 -4.96 -9.26 -24.39
N MET A 38 -4.32 -8.49 -25.27
CA MET A 38 -3.33 -7.49 -24.92
C MET A 38 -3.94 -6.38 -24.04
N LEU A 39 -5.12 -5.88 -24.40
CA LEU A 39 -5.82 -4.87 -23.62
C LEU A 39 -6.23 -5.41 -22.24
N SER A 40 -6.73 -6.64 -22.17
CA SER A 40 -7.14 -7.28 -20.92
C SER A 40 -5.97 -7.47 -19.96
N ILE A 41 -4.81 -7.89 -20.47
CA ILE A 41 -3.57 -8.03 -19.68
C ILE A 41 -3.12 -6.64 -19.19
N GLY A 42 -3.14 -5.63 -20.06
CA GLY A 42 -2.78 -4.26 -19.70
C GLY A 42 -3.65 -3.67 -18.60
N GLU A 43 -4.96 -3.85 -18.70
CA GLU A 43 -5.89 -3.41 -17.64
C GLU A 43 -5.72 -4.20 -16.34
N GLY A 44 -5.49 -5.50 -16.42
CA GLY A 44 -5.20 -6.34 -15.26
C GLY A 44 -3.95 -5.88 -14.53
N ALA A 45 -2.86 -5.66 -15.25
CA ALA A 45 -1.60 -5.15 -14.70
C ALA A 45 -1.76 -3.77 -14.06
N LYS A 46 -2.49 -2.85 -14.71
CA LYS A 46 -2.81 -1.52 -14.17
C LYS A 46 -3.59 -1.62 -12.86
N LYS A 47 -4.63 -2.46 -12.80
CA LYS A 47 -5.42 -2.66 -11.57
C LYS A 47 -4.58 -3.23 -10.43
N GLN A 48 -3.72 -4.21 -10.71
CA GLN A 48 -2.80 -4.75 -9.72
C GLN A 48 -1.79 -3.72 -9.21
N ALA A 49 -1.23 -2.90 -10.10
CA ALA A 49 -0.32 -1.82 -9.73
C ALA A 49 -1.03 -0.81 -8.81
N ILE A 50 -2.23 -0.34 -9.18
CA ILE A 50 -3.02 0.59 -8.38
C ILE A 50 -3.37 -0.02 -7.00
N ALA A 51 -3.75 -1.30 -6.94
CA ALA A 51 -4.04 -1.97 -5.68
C ALA A 51 -2.81 -1.98 -4.76
N LYS A 52 -1.63 -2.36 -5.28
CA LYS A 52 -0.38 -2.31 -4.52
C LYS A 52 -0.01 -0.91 -4.04
N TYR A 53 -0.25 0.11 -4.86
CA TYR A 53 -0.02 1.50 -4.45
C TYR A 53 -1.00 1.92 -3.33
N LYS A 54 -2.26 1.54 -3.39
CA LYS A 54 -3.24 1.83 -2.32
C LYS A 54 -2.86 1.17 -0.99
N ASP A 55 -2.34 -0.06 -1.03
CA ASP A 55 -1.85 -0.75 0.16
C ASP A 55 -0.64 -0.04 0.79
N LEU A 56 0.13 0.71 0.01
CA LEU A 56 1.24 1.53 0.49
C LEU A 56 0.81 2.89 1.08
N GLY A 57 -0.50 3.19 1.10
CA GLY A 57 -1.02 4.42 1.68
C GLY A 57 -0.69 5.67 0.85
N VAL A 58 -0.86 5.61 -0.46
CA VAL A 58 -0.50 6.71 -1.41
C VAL A 58 -1.28 8.01 -1.15
N ASP A 59 -2.42 7.91 -0.48
CA ASP A 59 -3.24 9.07 -0.13
C ASP A 59 -2.77 9.75 1.18
N ASN A 60 -1.67 9.26 1.78
CA ASN A 60 -1.15 9.79 3.03
C ASN A 60 -0.14 10.91 2.80
N ILE A 61 -0.31 12.01 3.52
CA ILE A 61 0.66 13.10 3.56
C ILE A 61 1.54 12.90 4.79
N ILE A 62 2.84 12.77 4.56
CA ILE A 62 3.83 12.63 5.64
C ILE A 62 4.44 13.99 5.90
N ILE A 63 4.23 14.53 7.10
CA ILE A 63 4.83 15.76 7.56
C ILE A 63 6.00 15.38 8.48
N ARG A 64 7.17 15.90 8.19
CA ARG A 64 8.39 15.68 9.00
C ARG A 64 9.04 17.01 9.35
N ASP A 65 9.73 17.03 10.46
CA ASP A 65 10.61 18.15 10.79
C ASP A 65 11.67 18.30 9.71
N LYS A 66 11.99 19.55 9.38
CA LYS A 66 13.09 19.85 8.48
C LYS A 66 14.40 19.55 9.21
N GLU A 67 15.25 18.71 8.60
CA GLU A 67 16.61 18.54 9.07
C GLU A 67 17.38 19.85 8.80
N PHE A 68 17.88 20.45 9.86
CA PHE A 68 18.71 21.66 9.79
C PHE A 68 20.18 21.27 9.96
N THR A 69 21.06 22.00 9.28
CA THR A 69 22.50 21.95 9.58
C THR A 69 22.78 22.59 10.94
N ASP A 70 23.91 22.23 11.57
CA ASP A 70 24.25 22.70 12.91
C ASP A 70 24.21 24.24 13.05
N GLU A 71 24.63 24.97 12.02
CA GLU A 71 24.54 26.44 11.95
C GLU A 71 23.10 26.98 11.93
N GLN A 72 22.19 26.28 11.23
CA GLN A 72 20.78 26.65 11.18
C GLN A 72 20.04 26.26 12.47
N LEU A 73 20.49 25.23 13.18
CA LEU A 73 19.92 24.78 14.45
C LEU A 73 20.03 25.86 15.54
N GLU A 74 21.13 26.60 15.61
CA GLU A 74 21.26 27.71 16.56
C GLU A 74 20.26 28.82 16.28
N GLU A 75 20.05 29.18 15.02
CA GLU A 75 19.10 30.21 14.62
C GLU A 75 17.64 29.80 14.88
N VAL A 76 17.31 28.53 14.63
CA VAL A 76 15.97 27.97 14.85
C VAL A 76 15.65 27.82 16.34
N ARG A 77 16.63 27.40 17.15
CA ARG A 77 16.50 27.36 18.61
C ARG A 77 16.28 28.74 19.20
N ALA A 78 16.94 29.78 18.66
CA ALA A 78 16.70 31.16 19.06
C ALA A 78 15.27 31.65 18.76
N LYS A 79 14.59 31.04 17.76
CA LYS A 79 13.18 31.34 17.39
C LYS A 79 12.14 30.45 18.11
N PHE A 80 12.54 29.72 19.16
CA PHE A 80 11.66 28.85 19.98
C PHE A 80 10.89 27.77 19.20
N SER A 81 11.36 27.33 18.03
CA SER A 81 10.75 26.18 17.35
C SER A 81 11.20 24.89 18.03
N GLN A 82 10.24 24.13 18.57
CA GLN A 82 10.48 22.84 19.22
C GLN A 82 10.27 21.64 18.30
N GLY A 83 10.08 21.89 16.99
CA GLY A 83 9.69 20.86 16.03
C GLY A 83 8.19 20.54 16.07
N LEU A 84 7.80 19.42 15.46
CA LEU A 84 6.40 18.97 15.45
C LEU A 84 5.98 18.45 16.81
N SER A 85 4.83 18.90 17.29
CA SER A 85 4.24 18.51 18.59
C SER A 85 2.94 17.73 18.41
N MET A 86 2.45 17.12 19.52
CA MET A 86 1.12 16.50 19.57
C MET A 86 -0.02 17.53 19.41
N GLU A 87 0.24 18.78 19.77
CA GLU A 87 -0.69 19.90 19.63
C GLU A 87 -0.87 20.27 18.15
N ASP A 88 0.23 20.30 17.38
CA ASP A 88 0.19 20.54 15.94
C ASP A 88 -0.61 19.45 15.24
N ALA A 89 -0.43 18.19 15.63
CA ALA A 89 -1.18 17.08 15.06
C ALA A 89 -2.70 17.21 15.32
N ARG A 90 -3.07 17.69 16.50
CA ARG A 90 -4.48 17.95 16.85
C ARG A 90 -5.03 19.12 16.04
N SER A 91 -4.27 20.21 15.94
CA SER A 91 -4.64 21.40 15.20
C SER A 91 -4.84 21.10 13.70
N ILE A 92 -4.01 20.27 13.11
CA ILE A 92 -4.17 19.83 11.70
C ILE A 92 -5.53 19.13 11.52
N HIS A 93 -5.88 18.24 12.43
CA HIS A 93 -7.16 17.52 12.36
C HIS A 93 -8.38 18.44 12.50
N GLU A 94 -8.27 19.47 13.35
CA GLU A 94 -9.36 20.40 13.63
C GLU A 94 -9.53 21.48 12.54
N ILE A 95 -8.41 21.98 12.01
CA ILE A 95 -8.42 23.13 11.09
C ILE A 95 -8.58 22.71 9.64
N VAL A 96 -8.12 21.52 9.24
CA VAL A 96 -8.13 21.08 7.84
C VAL A 96 -9.27 20.10 7.58
N PRO A 97 -10.41 20.54 6.99
CA PRO A 97 -11.62 19.71 6.85
C PRO A 97 -11.44 18.48 5.97
N MET A 98 -10.41 18.47 5.10
CA MET A 98 -10.11 17.35 4.20
C MET A 98 -9.28 16.25 4.86
N VAL A 99 -8.78 16.45 6.09
CA VAL A 99 -7.99 15.48 6.83
C VAL A 99 -8.92 14.60 7.65
N GLU A 100 -9.06 13.35 7.22
CA GLU A 100 -9.91 12.39 7.93
C GLU A 100 -9.27 11.91 9.24
N THR A 101 -7.97 11.64 9.21
CA THR A 101 -7.26 11.07 10.37
C THR A 101 -5.81 11.54 10.39
N VAL A 102 -5.31 11.85 11.59
CA VAL A 102 -3.90 12.17 11.83
C VAL A 102 -3.30 11.12 12.77
N ALA A 103 -2.12 10.60 12.43
CA ALA A 103 -1.38 9.65 13.26
C ALA A 103 0.00 10.21 13.58
N PRO A 104 0.17 10.90 14.70
CA PRO A 104 1.49 11.29 15.18
C PRO A 104 2.36 10.06 15.41
N GLN A 105 3.63 10.16 15.01
CA GLN A 105 4.62 9.11 15.23
C GLN A 105 5.94 9.71 15.67
N ALA A 106 6.70 8.96 16.45
CA ALA A 106 8.07 9.28 16.81
C ALA A 106 8.95 8.05 16.58
N GLU A 107 10.10 8.25 15.98
CA GLU A 107 11.01 7.17 15.61
C GLU A 107 12.34 7.28 16.35
N LYS A 108 12.88 6.15 16.78
CA LYS A 108 14.21 6.09 17.39
C LYS A 108 14.90 4.77 17.04
N ASN A 109 16.16 4.84 16.66
CA ASN A 109 16.98 3.64 16.50
C ASN A 109 17.33 3.06 17.87
N ILE A 110 17.08 1.75 18.03
CA ILE A 110 17.35 1.04 19.27
C ILE A 110 17.97 -0.33 18.97
N THR A 111 18.52 -0.94 20.02
CA THR A 111 18.85 -2.37 20.03
C THR A 111 17.86 -3.05 20.98
N ALA A 112 16.93 -3.81 20.40
CA ALA A 112 16.02 -4.66 21.18
C ALA A 112 16.78 -5.86 21.71
N ARG A 113 16.46 -6.32 22.93
CA ARG A 113 17.08 -7.49 23.57
C ARG A 113 16.02 -8.39 24.17
N TYR A 114 16.23 -9.68 24.01
CA TYR A 114 15.47 -10.72 24.68
C TYR A 114 16.44 -11.81 25.15
N PHE A 115 16.63 -11.92 26.47
CA PHE A 115 17.68 -12.73 27.10
C PHE A 115 19.08 -12.42 26.51
N ASP A 116 19.69 -13.41 25.87
CA ASP A 116 21.03 -13.36 25.26
C ASP A 116 21.01 -12.86 23.80
N ARG A 117 19.83 -12.71 23.22
CA ARG A 117 19.65 -12.27 21.82
C ARG A 117 19.44 -10.79 21.71
N SER A 118 19.92 -10.22 20.63
CA SER A 118 19.73 -8.80 20.35
C SER A 118 19.48 -8.56 18.86
N SER A 119 18.57 -7.65 18.56
CA SER A 119 18.26 -7.18 17.21
C SER A 119 18.40 -5.67 17.16
N LYS A 120 19.10 -5.17 16.14
CA LYS A 120 19.17 -3.73 15.86
C LYS A 120 17.98 -3.34 15.00
N GLY A 121 17.22 -2.37 15.47
CA GLY A 121 16.03 -1.94 14.76
C GLY A 121 15.64 -0.53 15.09
N LYS A 122 14.48 -0.15 14.59
CA LYS A 122 13.84 1.13 14.82
C LYS A 122 12.57 0.90 15.66
N ILE A 123 12.44 1.60 16.77
CA ILE A 123 11.17 1.69 17.47
C ILE A 123 10.37 2.86 16.90
N VAL A 124 9.10 2.64 16.63
CA VAL A 124 8.16 3.67 16.20
C VAL A 124 7.06 3.77 17.26
N ALA A 125 7.03 4.87 17.98
CA ALA A 125 5.93 5.17 18.89
C ALA A 125 4.75 5.69 18.06
N ILE A 126 3.58 5.10 18.25
CA ILE A 126 2.41 5.34 17.39
C ILE A 126 1.14 5.56 18.22
N THR A 127 0.15 6.15 17.58
CA THR A 127 -1.23 6.17 18.07
C THR A 127 -2.05 5.04 17.42
N PRO A 128 -3.22 4.66 17.98
CA PRO A 128 -4.07 3.62 17.38
C PRO A 128 -4.55 3.93 15.95
N ALA A 129 -4.53 5.20 15.54
CA ALA A 129 -4.89 5.62 14.19
C ALA A 129 -3.88 5.14 13.12
N TYR A 130 -2.66 4.88 13.52
CA TYR A 130 -1.56 4.49 12.63
C TYR A 130 -1.85 3.25 11.79
N SER A 131 -2.45 2.21 12.40
CA SER A 131 -2.79 0.98 11.68
C SER A 131 -3.80 1.20 10.57
N LYS A 132 -4.75 2.14 10.77
CA LYS A 132 -5.75 2.47 9.75
C LYS A 132 -5.15 3.21 8.56
N ILE A 133 -4.25 4.17 8.84
CA ILE A 133 -3.62 4.99 7.80
C ILE A 133 -2.70 4.15 6.91
N LEU A 134 -1.95 3.21 7.50
CA LEU A 134 -0.98 2.38 6.77
C LEU A 134 -1.50 0.97 6.45
N ASN A 135 -2.77 0.68 6.75
CA ASN A 135 -3.37 -0.65 6.55
C ASN A 135 -2.56 -1.80 7.16
N TYR A 136 -1.88 -1.54 8.29
CA TYR A 136 -1.12 -2.57 8.98
C TYR A 136 -2.02 -3.56 9.69
N THR A 137 -1.78 -4.83 9.44
CA THR A 137 -2.42 -5.95 10.11
C THR A 137 -1.35 -6.81 10.79
N THR A 138 -1.72 -7.49 11.86
CA THR A 138 -0.87 -8.48 12.53
C THR A 138 -1.17 -9.87 11.99
N SER A 139 -0.13 -10.70 11.80
CA SER A 139 -0.29 -12.14 11.54
C SER A 139 -0.77 -12.86 12.79
N ASP A 140 -0.20 -12.48 13.93
CA ASP A 140 -0.49 -13.08 15.23
C ASP A 140 -0.73 -12.01 16.27
N GLY A 141 -1.66 -12.28 17.20
CA GLY A 141 -2.01 -11.32 18.24
C GLY A 141 -2.91 -10.18 17.75
N ILE A 142 -2.85 -9.04 18.41
CA ILE A 142 -3.66 -7.86 18.12
C ILE A 142 -2.79 -6.61 18.00
N PHE A 143 -3.16 -5.71 17.10
CA PHE A 143 -2.47 -4.44 16.97
C PHE A 143 -2.79 -3.50 18.13
N ILE A 144 -1.97 -2.45 18.32
CA ILE A 144 -2.19 -1.43 19.37
C ILE A 144 -3.55 -0.76 19.15
N ASN A 145 -4.43 -0.85 20.14
CA ASN A 145 -5.79 -0.34 20.10
C ASN A 145 -6.02 0.81 21.09
N LYS A 146 -7.23 1.39 21.06
CA LYS A 146 -7.60 2.50 21.96
C LYS A 146 -7.49 2.15 23.44
N ALA A 147 -7.82 0.91 23.83
CA ALA A 147 -7.73 0.47 25.22
C ALA A 147 -6.27 0.44 25.71
N HIS A 148 -5.36 -0.11 24.91
CA HIS A 148 -3.93 -0.09 25.21
C HIS A 148 -3.39 1.34 25.37
N TYR A 149 -3.82 2.23 24.48
CA TYR A 149 -3.39 3.63 24.52
C TYR A 149 -3.89 4.37 25.75
N GLN A 150 -5.19 4.22 26.08
CA GLN A 150 -5.81 4.88 27.23
C GLN A 150 -5.25 4.37 28.57
N GLN A 151 -5.03 3.06 28.68
CA GLN A 151 -4.48 2.42 29.86
C GLN A 151 -2.95 2.55 29.97
N ARG A 152 -2.31 3.16 28.97
CA ARG A 152 -0.84 3.25 28.88
C ARG A 152 -0.17 1.88 29.04
N SER A 153 -0.78 0.85 28.42
CA SER A 153 -0.27 -0.51 28.50
C SER A 153 1.11 -0.61 27.86
N LYS A 154 2.02 -1.36 28.51
CA LYS A 154 3.38 -1.62 27.98
C LYS A 154 3.30 -2.75 26.95
N VAL A 155 2.86 -2.44 25.75
CA VAL A 155 2.72 -3.38 24.65
C VAL A 155 3.47 -2.89 23.43
N CYS A 156 3.96 -3.80 22.62
CA CYS A 156 4.57 -3.51 21.33
C CYS A 156 4.11 -4.50 20.26
N VAL A 157 4.22 -4.11 19.01
CA VAL A 157 4.05 -4.96 17.85
C VAL A 157 5.43 -5.12 17.23
N LEU A 158 5.86 -6.37 17.06
CA LEU A 158 7.16 -6.69 16.48
C LEU A 158 7.03 -6.87 14.97
N GLY A 159 7.98 -6.35 14.21
CA GLY A 159 8.14 -6.73 12.82
C GLY A 159 8.64 -8.18 12.71
N ALA A 160 8.22 -8.89 11.66
CA ALA A 160 8.55 -10.31 11.48
C ALA A 160 10.06 -10.59 11.61
N ALA A 161 10.91 -9.78 10.95
CA ALA A 161 12.36 -9.96 11.02
C ALA A 161 12.93 -9.84 12.46
N VAL A 162 12.39 -8.87 13.24
CA VAL A 162 12.82 -8.69 14.66
C VAL A 162 12.31 -9.84 15.53
N ALA A 163 11.09 -10.32 15.26
CA ALA A 163 10.54 -11.48 15.96
C ALA A 163 11.39 -12.74 15.70
N ASP A 164 11.76 -12.99 14.45
CA ASP A 164 12.59 -14.12 14.06
C ASP A 164 14.00 -14.07 14.71
N GLU A 165 14.61 -12.88 14.75
CA GLU A 165 15.95 -12.70 15.37
C GLU A 165 15.93 -12.88 16.89
N LEU A 166 14.88 -12.37 17.56
CA LEU A 166 14.81 -12.41 19.03
C LEU A 166 14.24 -13.73 19.56
N PHE A 167 13.21 -14.27 18.93
CA PHE A 167 12.46 -15.42 19.43
C PHE A 167 12.74 -16.71 18.68
N SER A 168 13.25 -16.65 17.43
CA SER A 168 13.58 -17.82 16.58
C SER A 168 12.38 -18.77 16.41
N TYR A 169 12.21 -19.73 17.32
CA TYR A 169 11.16 -20.76 17.28
C TYR A 169 10.15 -20.61 18.43
N GLU A 170 10.32 -19.62 19.31
CA GLU A 170 9.35 -19.37 20.37
C GLU A 170 8.26 -18.39 19.91
N GLU A 171 7.05 -18.60 20.38
CA GLU A 171 5.95 -17.66 20.12
C GLU A 171 6.19 -16.35 20.88
N PRO A 172 6.28 -15.20 20.18
CA PRO A 172 6.56 -13.90 20.81
C PRO A 172 5.33 -13.27 21.47
N VAL A 173 4.12 -13.72 21.15
CA VAL A 173 2.87 -13.14 21.64
C VAL A 173 2.69 -13.41 23.13
N GLY A 174 2.50 -12.35 23.92
CA GLY A 174 2.29 -12.44 25.36
C GLY A 174 3.55 -12.49 26.23
N LYS A 175 4.74 -12.22 25.63
CA LYS A 175 6.02 -12.19 26.36
C LYS A 175 6.53 -10.78 26.61
#